data_fe3067a1217dbb86d3097e2904a76ceb
#
_entry.id   fe3067a1217dbb86d3097e2904a76ceb
#
_cell.length_a   1.000
_cell.length_b   1.000
_cell.length_c   1.000
_cell.angle_alpha   90.00
_cell.angle_beta   90.00
_cell.angle_gamma   90.00
#
_symmetry.space_group_name_H-M   'P 1'
#
loop_
_entity.id
_entity.type
_entity.pdbx_description
1 polymer ?
#
loop_
_entity_poly.entity_id
_entity_poly.type
_entity_poly.pdbx_seq_one_letter_code
_entity_poly.pdbx_strand_id
1 'polypeptide(L)'
;YILDFGCGAGRDTKYFLDQGYLVEAIDGSEQLCQIASKHTGIKVRQMLFQELKVNEKYDGIWACASILHLPKKELKEVFKKMLTALKPGGRIYTSFKYGEFEGMRNGRYFTDFTWNSFQRFIRDTESLSIEESWVTGDVRPGREEEKWLNLLLQKR
;
A
#
# COMPACT_ATOMS: atom_id res chain seq x y z
N TYR A 1 14.73 -5.47 -2.96
CA TYR A 1 14.57 -4.26 -2.15
C TYR A 1 13.09 -3.90 -2.09
N ILE A 2 12.55 -3.88 -0.88
CA ILE A 2 11.12 -3.66 -0.64
C ILE A 2 10.92 -2.33 0.07
N LEU A 3 9.95 -1.54 -0.40
CA LEU A 3 9.44 -0.39 0.34
C LEU A 3 8.15 -0.80 1.05
N ASP A 4 8.14 -0.75 2.37
CA ASP A 4 6.90 -0.90 3.16
C ASP A 4 6.25 0.48 3.26
N PHE A 5 5.21 0.67 2.47
CA PHE A 5 4.59 1.97 2.19
C PHE A 5 3.38 2.15 3.10
N GLY A 6 3.59 2.82 4.23
CA GLY A 6 2.61 2.92 5.31
C GLY A 6 2.74 1.73 6.26
N CYS A 7 3.88 1.61 6.91
CA CYS A 7 4.24 0.40 7.66
C CYS A 7 3.54 0.28 9.03
N GLY A 8 2.89 1.33 9.51
CA GLY A 8 2.31 1.32 10.84
C GLY A 8 3.36 1.04 11.92
N ALA A 9 3.06 0.09 12.80
CA ALA A 9 3.99 -0.30 13.88
C ALA A 9 5.13 -1.23 13.43
N GLY A 10 5.20 -1.58 12.13
CA GLY A 10 6.33 -2.31 11.58
C GLY A 10 6.21 -3.83 11.54
N ARG A 11 5.01 -4.37 11.69
CA ARG A 11 4.78 -5.83 11.66
C ARG A 11 5.31 -6.48 10.39
N ASP A 12 4.90 -5.96 9.23
CA ASP A 12 5.28 -6.53 7.95
C ASP A 12 6.74 -6.21 7.60
N THR A 13 7.20 -5.02 7.95
CA THR A 13 8.62 -4.65 7.83
C THR A 13 9.50 -5.66 8.54
N LYS A 14 9.16 -5.99 9.78
CA LYS A 14 9.90 -6.97 10.59
C LYS A 14 9.91 -8.34 9.92
N TYR A 15 8.75 -8.78 9.42
CA TYR A 15 8.64 -10.05 8.71
C TYR A 15 9.57 -10.10 7.50
N PHE A 16 9.57 -9.07 6.67
CA PHE A 16 10.43 -9.04 5.47
C PHE A 16 11.92 -9.04 5.84
N LEU A 17 12.30 -8.28 6.88
CA LEU A 17 13.68 -8.28 7.36
C LEU A 17 14.10 -9.67 7.86
N ASP A 18 13.23 -10.35 8.59
CA ASP A 18 13.50 -11.69 9.11
C ASP A 18 13.61 -12.73 7.98
N GLN A 19 13.01 -12.47 6.83
CA GLN A 19 13.14 -13.31 5.64
C GLN A 19 14.39 -12.99 4.81
N GLY A 20 15.18 -12.01 5.22
CA GLY A 20 16.45 -11.67 4.55
C GLY A 20 16.35 -10.60 3.49
N TYR A 21 15.19 -9.93 3.35
CA TYR A 21 15.05 -8.84 2.38
C TYR A 21 15.65 -7.54 2.91
N LEU A 22 16.12 -6.71 1.98
CA LEU A 22 16.41 -5.31 2.29
C LEU A 22 15.09 -4.54 2.27
N VAL A 23 14.82 -3.77 3.30
CA VAL A 23 13.55 -3.06 3.46
C VAL A 23 13.80 -1.61 3.86
N GLU A 24 13.11 -0.70 3.17
CA GLU A 24 12.87 0.65 3.67
C GLU A 24 11.41 0.75 4.08
N ALA A 25 11.13 1.51 5.13
CA ALA A 25 9.77 1.67 5.62
C ALA A 25 9.48 3.13 5.92
N ILE A 26 8.27 3.55 5.58
CA ILE A 26 7.76 4.89 5.88
C ILE A 26 6.38 4.81 6.48
N ASP A 27 6.01 5.83 7.25
CA ASP A 27 4.65 6.03 7.73
C ASP A 27 4.38 7.51 7.94
N GLY A 28 3.13 7.93 7.84
CA GLY A 28 2.76 9.33 8.03
C GLY A 28 2.73 9.75 9.50
N SER A 29 2.67 8.82 10.44
CA SER A 29 2.63 9.08 11.87
C SER A 29 4.02 9.00 12.47
N GLU A 30 4.50 10.11 13.03
CA GLU A 30 5.79 10.14 13.72
C GLU A 30 5.82 9.12 14.86
N GLN A 31 4.74 9.02 15.62
CA GLN A 31 4.64 8.09 16.75
C GLN A 31 4.77 6.64 16.28
N LEU A 32 4.08 6.27 15.20
CA LEU A 32 4.20 4.92 14.64
C LEU A 32 5.61 4.67 14.09
N CYS A 33 6.24 5.67 13.47
CA CYS A 33 7.62 5.54 13.01
C CYS A 33 8.59 5.22 14.16
N GLN A 34 8.41 5.84 15.32
CA GLN A 34 9.22 5.56 16.50
C GLN A 34 9.01 4.13 16.99
N ILE A 35 7.75 3.69 17.07
CA ILE A 35 7.40 2.33 17.48
C ILE A 35 7.99 1.32 16.48
N ALA A 36 7.81 1.55 15.20
CA ALA A 36 8.29 0.66 14.17
C ALA A 36 9.82 0.60 14.14
N SER A 37 10.50 1.72 14.32
CA SER A 37 11.96 1.75 14.38
C SER A 37 12.51 0.90 15.51
N LYS A 38 11.89 0.97 16.68
CA LYS A 38 12.26 0.12 17.83
C LYS A 38 12.00 -1.36 17.54
N HIS A 39 10.83 -1.66 16.99
CA HIS A 39 10.42 -3.04 16.74
C HIS A 39 11.27 -3.72 15.67
N THR A 40 11.64 -2.99 14.63
CA THR A 40 12.32 -3.57 13.46
C THR A 40 13.84 -3.46 13.51
N GLY A 41 14.37 -2.52 14.26
CA GLY A 41 15.82 -2.25 14.31
C GLY A 41 16.33 -1.39 13.17
N ILE A 42 15.46 -0.96 12.23
CA ILE A 42 15.84 -0.02 11.18
C ILE A 42 15.19 1.35 11.46
N LYS A 43 15.73 2.39 10.85
CA LYS A 43 15.14 3.72 10.96
C LYS A 43 13.95 3.83 10.01
N VAL A 44 12.74 3.92 10.55
CA VAL A 44 11.52 4.18 9.80
C VAL A 44 11.33 5.68 9.68
N ARG A 45 11.15 6.19 8.46
CA ARG A 45 11.05 7.62 8.21
C ARG A 45 9.59 8.07 8.16
N GLN A 46 9.32 9.24 8.75
CA GLN A 46 8.03 9.88 8.59
C GLN A 46 7.95 10.50 7.20
N MET A 47 6.94 10.08 6.43
CA MET A 47 6.74 10.57 5.07
C MET A 47 5.28 10.37 4.68
N LEU A 48 4.69 11.37 4.04
CA LEU A 48 3.39 11.20 3.40
C LEU A 48 3.57 10.45 2.08
N PHE A 49 2.54 9.72 1.65
CA PHE A 49 2.60 8.98 0.38
C PHE A 49 2.91 9.90 -0.81
N GLN A 50 2.35 11.10 -0.80
CA GLN A 50 2.54 12.09 -1.86
C GLN A 50 3.98 12.60 -1.97
N GLU A 51 4.77 12.39 -0.94
CA GLU A 51 6.17 12.84 -0.89
C GLU A 51 7.15 11.83 -1.51
N LEU A 52 6.68 10.66 -1.93
CA LEU A 52 7.54 9.65 -2.55
C LEU A 52 8.15 10.23 -3.84
N LYS A 53 9.49 10.27 -3.87
CA LYS A 53 10.20 10.86 -5.00
C LYS A 53 11.55 10.16 -5.19
N VAL A 54 11.48 8.93 -5.70
CA VAL A 54 12.66 8.14 -6.04
C VAL A 54 12.42 7.48 -7.39
N ASN A 55 13.48 7.08 -8.07
CA ASN A 55 13.41 6.51 -9.39
C ASN A 55 14.05 5.14 -9.42
N GLU A 56 13.30 4.14 -9.89
CA GLU A 56 13.76 2.76 -10.11
C GLU A 56 14.61 2.19 -8.95
N LYS A 57 14.12 2.36 -7.73
CA LYS A 57 14.86 1.96 -6.52
C LYS A 57 14.43 0.60 -5.98
N TYR A 58 13.13 0.29 -6.05
CA TYR A 58 12.58 -0.88 -5.37
C TYR A 58 12.18 -1.98 -6.35
N ASP A 59 12.36 -3.22 -5.92
CA ASP A 59 11.83 -4.39 -6.61
C ASP A 59 10.36 -4.61 -6.27
N GLY A 60 9.95 -4.20 -5.08
CA GLY A 60 8.57 -4.32 -4.62
C GLY A 60 8.15 -3.17 -3.72
N ILE A 61 6.87 -2.82 -3.77
CA ILE A 61 6.24 -1.88 -2.86
C ILE A 61 5.08 -2.61 -2.18
N TRP A 62 5.11 -2.63 -0.86
CA TRP A 62 4.09 -3.26 -0.02
C TRP A 62 3.24 -2.16 0.61
N ALA A 63 1.98 -2.05 0.17
CA ALA A 63 1.04 -1.03 0.64
C ALA A 63 -0.20 -1.72 1.22
N CYS A 64 0.00 -2.44 2.32
CA CYS A 64 -1.04 -3.23 2.96
C CYS A 64 -1.93 -2.34 3.82
N ALA A 65 -3.19 -2.21 3.45
CA ALA A 65 -4.19 -1.41 4.18
C ALA A 65 -3.68 -0.01 4.52
N SER A 66 -3.00 0.64 3.59
CA SER A 66 -2.36 1.93 3.84
C SER A 66 -2.87 3.04 2.92
N ILE A 67 -2.74 2.87 1.60
CA ILE A 67 -3.13 3.93 0.65
C ILE A 67 -4.64 4.05 0.45
N LEU A 68 -5.42 3.18 1.07
CA LEU A 68 -6.89 3.21 1.00
C LEU A 68 -7.51 4.48 1.61
N HIS A 69 -6.73 5.26 2.36
CA HIS A 69 -7.21 6.50 2.99
C HIS A 69 -7.04 7.74 2.10
N LEU A 70 -6.60 7.56 0.87
CA LEU A 70 -6.45 8.66 -0.09
C LEU A 70 -7.68 8.77 -1.00
N PRO A 71 -8.16 9.99 -1.29
CA PRO A 71 -9.15 10.18 -2.35
C PRO A 71 -8.63 9.67 -3.69
N LYS A 72 -9.52 9.22 -4.56
CA LYS A 72 -9.14 8.67 -5.87
C LYS A 72 -8.21 9.57 -6.67
N LYS A 73 -8.46 10.87 -6.62
CA LYS A 73 -7.62 11.85 -7.34
C LYS A 73 -6.17 11.83 -6.86
N GLU A 74 -5.97 11.82 -5.54
CA GLU A 74 -4.63 11.75 -4.95
C GLU A 74 -4.02 10.37 -5.15
N LEU A 75 -4.84 9.34 -5.04
CA LEU A 75 -4.42 7.96 -5.22
C LEU A 75 -3.84 7.73 -6.62
N LYS A 76 -4.43 8.32 -7.65
CA LYS A 76 -3.87 8.25 -9.02
C LYS A 76 -2.46 8.80 -9.09
N GLU A 77 -2.21 9.94 -8.47
CA GLU A 77 -0.88 10.54 -8.46
C GLU A 77 0.11 9.69 -7.65
N VAL A 78 -0.34 9.12 -6.55
CA VAL A 78 0.50 8.24 -5.74
C VAL A 78 0.88 6.97 -6.51
N PHE A 79 -0.04 6.37 -7.26
CA PHE A 79 0.28 5.23 -8.12
C PHE A 79 1.36 5.57 -9.16
N LYS A 80 1.30 6.76 -9.76
CA LYS A 80 2.34 7.21 -10.69
C LYS A 80 3.70 7.29 -10.01
N LYS A 81 3.74 7.80 -8.79
CA LYS A 81 4.97 7.87 -7.98
C LYS A 81 5.50 6.50 -7.61
N MET A 82 4.61 5.58 -7.26
CA MET A 82 4.98 4.20 -6.98
C MET A 82 5.58 3.52 -8.21
N LEU A 83 4.98 3.72 -9.38
CA LEU A 83 5.51 3.18 -10.63
C LEU A 83 6.90 3.75 -10.96
N THR A 84 7.09 5.05 -10.75
CA THR A 84 8.41 5.67 -10.94
C THR A 84 9.44 5.09 -9.98
N ALA A 85 9.05 4.81 -8.75
CA ALA A 85 9.93 4.28 -7.71
C ALA A 85 10.31 2.81 -7.94
N LEU A 86 9.53 2.08 -8.72
CA LEU A 86 9.78 0.67 -9.02
C LEU A 86 10.78 0.52 -10.17
N LYS A 87 11.64 -0.49 -10.04
CA LYS A 87 12.42 -0.99 -11.18
C LYS A 87 11.49 -1.63 -12.20
N PRO A 88 11.90 -1.70 -13.48
CA PRO A 88 11.13 -2.44 -14.49
C PRO A 88 10.85 -3.87 -14.01
N GLY A 89 9.61 -4.31 -14.18
CA GLY A 89 9.18 -5.64 -13.72
C GLY A 89 8.86 -5.71 -12.24
N GLY A 90 9.04 -4.63 -11.49
CA GLY A 90 8.73 -4.58 -10.07
C GLY A 90 7.23 -4.71 -9.80
N ARG A 91 6.89 -5.07 -8.57
CA ARG A 91 5.52 -5.37 -8.18
C ARG A 91 5.04 -4.47 -7.05
N ILE A 92 3.72 -4.23 -7.04
CA ILE A 92 3.03 -3.55 -5.95
C ILE A 92 2.00 -4.52 -5.38
N TYR A 93 2.06 -4.75 -4.07
CA TYR A 93 0.92 -5.30 -3.36
C TYR A 93 0.16 -4.16 -2.70
N THR A 94 -1.16 -4.16 -2.81
CA THR A 94 -2.01 -3.20 -2.11
C THR A 94 -3.35 -3.81 -1.76
N SER A 95 -4.02 -3.26 -0.76
CA SER A 95 -5.34 -3.72 -0.36
C SER A 95 -6.27 -2.56 -0.06
N PHE A 96 -7.54 -2.76 -0.38
CA PHE A 96 -8.62 -1.80 -0.15
C PHE A 96 -9.80 -2.53 0.47
N LYS A 97 -10.64 -1.83 1.21
CA LYS A 97 -11.91 -2.41 1.60
C LYS A 97 -12.76 -2.65 0.35
N TYR A 98 -13.45 -3.77 0.33
CA TYR A 98 -14.25 -4.17 -0.82
C TYR A 98 -15.58 -3.42 -0.83
N GLY A 99 -15.87 -2.69 -1.88
CA GLY A 99 -17.10 -1.93 -2.03
C GLY A 99 -16.94 -0.79 -3.03
N GLU A 100 -17.92 0.11 -3.04
CA GLU A 100 -17.93 1.26 -3.95
C GLU A 100 -17.99 2.60 -3.22
N PHE A 101 -17.83 2.58 -1.90
CA PHE A 101 -17.88 3.78 -1.07
C PHE A 101 -16.60 4.61 -1.24
N GLU A 102 -16.78 5.92 -1.33
CA GLU A 102 -15.66 6.85 -1.19
C GLU A 102 -16.13 8.02 -0.31
N GLY A 103 -15.41 8.28 0.78
CA GLY A 103 -15.75 9.36 1.70
C GLY A 103 -15.27 9.10 3.12
N MET A 104 -15.81 9.87 4.05
CA MET A 104 -15.46 9.75 5.46
C MET A 104 -16.25 8.62 6.13
N ARG A 105 -15.54 7.83 6.92
CA ARG A 105 -16.11 6.74 7.72
C ARG A 105 -15.33 6.64 9.03
N ASN A 106 -16.02 6.79 10.16
CA ASN A 106 -15.39 6.72 11.49
C ASN A 106 -14.17 7.66 11.64
N GLY A 107 -14.30 8.90 11.14
CA GLY A 107 -13.27 9.91 11.26
C GLY A 107 -12.10 9.80 10.30
N ARG A 108 -12.12 8.83 9.38
CA ARG A 108 -11.06 8.64 8.38
C ARG A 108 -11.66 8.58 6.99
N TYR A 109 -10.90 9.04 6.00
CA TYR A 109 -11.30 8.92 4.60
C TYR A 109 -11.00 7.53 4.08
N PHE A 110 -11.91 6.96 3.29
CA PHE A 110 -11.75 5.66 2.65
C PHE A 110 -12.11 5.74 1.19
N THR A 111 -11.34 5.04 0.37
CA THR A 111 -11.68 4.74 -1.01
C THR A 111 -11.78 3.23 -1.14
N ASP A 112 -12.98 2.71 -1.24
CA ASP A 112 -13.22 1.29 -1.41
C ASP A 112 -13.20 0.95 -2.90
N PHE A 113 -12.87 -0.28 -3.23
CA PHE A 113 -12.93 -0.77 -4.61
C PHE A 113 -13.55 -2.16 -4.66
N THR A 114 -14.35 -2.38 -5.71
CA THR A 114 -14.65 -3.72 -6.20
C THR A 114 -13.61 -4.08 -7.27
N TRP A 115 -13.58 -5.34 -7.68
CA TRP A 115 -12.73 -5.75 -8.81
C TRP A 115 -13.01 -4.87 -10.05
N ASN A 116 -14.28 -4.70 -10.39
CA ASN A 116 -14.64 -3.92 -11.57
C ASN A 116 -14.28 -2.45 -11.45
N SER A 117 -14.52 -1.83 -10.29
CA SER A 117 -14.23 -0.41 -10.12
C SER A 117 -12.71 -0.15 -10.09
N PHE A 118 -11.92 -1.08 -9.56
CA PHE A 118 -10.47 -0.93 -9.59
C PHE A 118 -9.93 -1.04 -11.02
N GLN A 119 -10.44 -1.98 -11.82
CA GLN A 119 -10.04 -2.09 -13.21
C GLN A 119 -10.31 -0.78 -13.98
N ARG A 120 -11.47 -0.16 -13.75
CA ARG A 120 -11.80 1.14 -14.36
C ARG A 120 -10.84 2.24 -13.87
N PHE A 121 -10.52 2.23 -12.58
CA PHE A 121 -9.65 3.23 -11.97
C PHE A 121 -8.25 3.23 -12.58
N ILE A 122 -7.65 2.08 -12.86
CA ILE A 122 -6.30 1.99 -13.40
C ILE A 122 -6.24 1.90 -14.93
N ARG A 123 -7.38 1.96 -15.60
CA ARG A 123 -7.46 1.73 -17.06
C ARG A 123 -6.52 2.61 -17.87
N ASP A 124 -6.39 3.87 -17.50
CA ASP A 124 -5.53 4.85 -18.18
C ASP A 124 -4.13 4.93 -17.56
N THR A 125 -3.80 4.09 -16.61
CA THR A 125 -2.45 4.04 -16.05
C THR A 125 -1.61 3.10 -16.90
N GLU A 126 -0.89 3.67 -17.85
CA GLU A 126 0.02 2.91 -18.70
C GLU A 126 1.12 2.27 -17.83
N SER A 127 1.71 1.22 -18.30
CA SER A 127 2.80 0.51 -17.65
C SER A 127 2.42 -0.24 -16.38
N LEU A 128 1.13 -0.34 -16.05
CA LEU A 128 0.65 -1.08 -14.88
C LEU A 128 -0.31 -2.18 -15.34
N SER A 129 -0.07 -3.39 -14.88
CA SER A 129 -0.96 -4.53 -15.12
C SER A 129 -1.35 -5.19 -13.80
N ILE A 130 -2.57 -5.75 -13.76
CA ILE A 130 -3.02 -6.53 -12.61
C ILE A 130 -2.54 -7.97 -12.84
N GLU A 131 -1.67 -8.45 -11.98
CA GLU A 131 -1.14 -9.82 -12.05
C GLU A 131 -2.09 -10.79 -11.35
N GLU A 132 -2.54 -10.43 -10.15
CA GLU A 132 -3.50 -11.22 -9.36
C GLU A 132 -4.42 -10.32 -8.57
N SER A 133 -5.61 -10.82 -8.27
CA SER A 133 -6.53 -10.20 -7.32
C SER A 133 -7.28 -11.29 -6.57
N TRP A 134 -7.57 -11.03 -5.31
CA TRP A 134 -8.38 -11.95 -4.49
C TRP A 134 -9.07 -11.18 -3.37
N VAL A 135 -10.11 -11.80 -2.82
CA VAL A 135 -10.91 -11.19 -1.74
C VAL A 135 -10.69 -12.00 -0.47
N THR A 136 -10.44 -11.31 0.63
CA THR A 136 -10.30 -11.93 1.96
C THR A 136 -11.31 -11.32 2.92
N GLY A 137 -11.62 -12.07 3.99
CA GLY A 137 -12.39 -11.54 5.10
C GLY A 137 -11.50 -10.76 6.07
N ASP A 138 -12.12 -9.94 6.90
CA ASP A 138 -11.39 -9.25 7.97
C ASP A 138 -11.20 -10.25 9.13
N VAL A 139 -9.97 -10.34 9.65
CA VAL A 139 -9.63 -11.29 10.71
C VAL A 139 -9.95 -10.75 12.11
N ARG A 140 -10.32 -9.49 12.22
CA ARG A 140 -10.61 -8.88 13.53
C ARG A 140 -11.96 -9.35 14.06
N PRO A 141 -12.07 -9.63 15.36
CA PRO A 141 -13.35 -10.02 15.95
C PRO A 141 -14.44 -8.98 15.70
N GLY A 142 -15.64 -9.45 15.36
CA GLY A 142 -16.80 -8.60 15.09
C GLY A 142 -16.81 -7.96 13.70
N ARG A 143 -15.86 -8.29 12.85
CA ARG A 143 -15.72 -7.73 11.50
C ARG A 143 -15.73 -8.79 10.41
N GLU A 144 -16.28 -9.96 10.68
CA GLU A 144 -16.26 -11.12 9.78
C GLU A 144 -16.95 -10.84 8.44
N GLU A 145 -17.90 -9.91 8.39
CA GLU A 145 -18.61 -9.55 7.17
C GLU A 145 -17.86 -8.52 6.31
N GLU A 146 -16.85 -7.87 6.86
CA GLU A 146 -16.04 -6.93 6.09
C GLU A 146 -15.09 -7.70 5.18
N LYS A 147 -15.00 -7.27 3.94
CA LYS A 147 -14.15 -7.90 2.93
C LYS A 147 -13.06 -6.95 2.46
N TRP A 148 -11.96 -7.54 2.06
CA TRP A 148 -10.80 -6.82 1.51
C TRP A 148 -10.54 -7.26 0.09
N LEU A 149 -10.29 -6.30 -0.80
CA LEU A 149 -9.77 -6.55 -2.13
C LEU A 149 -8.26 -6.48 -2.06
N ASN A 150 -7.60 -7.57 -2.43
CA ASN A 150 -6.15 -7.66 -2.48
C ASN A 150 -5.71 -7.64 -3.93
N LEU A 151 -4.65 -6.93 -4.22
CA LEU A 151 -4.16 -6.72 -5.59
C LEU A 151 -2.66 -6.89 -5.64
N LEU A 152 -2.21 -7.69 -6.59
CA LEU A 152 -0.80 -7.78 -6.96
C LEU A 152 -0.67 -7.19 -8.36
N LEU A 153 0.05 -6.10 -8.46
CA LEU A 153 0.22 -5.32 -9.69
C LEU A 153 1.67 -5.42 -10.14
N GLN A 154 1.89 -5.31 -11.45
CA GLN A 154 3.24 -5.35 -12.01
C GLN A 154 3.48 -4.16 -12.90
N LYS A 155 4.66 -3.57 -12.76
CA LYS A 155 5.15 -2.54 -13.67
C LYS A 155 5.67 -3.22 -14.95
N ARG A 156 5.08 -2.84 -16.07
CA ARG A 156 5.51 -3.32 -17.39
C ARG A 156 6.76 -2.62 -17.87
#